data_0ac2f52e111a36dc74a54e3f548c6788
#
_entry.id   0ac2f52e111a36dc74a54e3f548c6788
#
_cell.length_a   1.000
_cell.length_b   1.000
_cell.length_c   1.000
_cell.angle_alpha   90.00
_cell.angle_beta   90.00
_cell.angle_gamma   90.00
#
_symmetry.space_group_name_H-M   'P 1'
#
loop_
_entity.id
_entity.type
_entity.pdbx_description
1 polymer ?
#
loop_
_entity_poly.entity_id
_entity_poly.type
_entity_poly.pdbx_seq_one_letter_code
_entity_poly.pdbx_strand_id
1 'polypeptide(L)'
;MPHFQPEDAYLFLTWRLWGSLPERVKLVPQRTEGQAFVAQDRALDRRCSGPLWLKQPRIAVLVAEAIQIGQEERNFYELDAWVVMPNHVHLLILPKVPVPVLMRWLKGSTARSANLLLRRTGQPFWQDESYDHYARHSIQRDRIIAYIEENPVSAGLVSSADRWPWSSAGWQAKPPAPPDLPSVPNV
;
A
#
# COMPACT_ATOMS: atom_id res chain seq x y z
N MET A 1 -9.94 -18.56 7.65
CA MET A 1 -9.14 -19.12 8.76
C MET A 1 -8.88 -17.98 9.73
N PRO A 2 -8.96 -18.18 11.05
CA PRO A 2 -8.57 -17.16 11.99
C PRO A 2 -7.06 -16.93 11.82
N HIS A 3 -6.67 -15.71 11.40
CA HIS A 3 -5.27 -15.31 11.34
C HIS A 3 -4.77 -15.22 12.78
N PHE A 4 -3.89 -16.14 13.15
CA PHE A 4 -3.16 -16.06 14.41
C PHE A 4 -2.29 -14.80 14.35
N GLN A 5 -2.64 -13.81 15.13
CA GLN A 5 -1.89 -12.54 15.23
C GLN A 5 -0.94 -12.70 16.43
N PRO A 6 0.38 -12.89 16.19
CA PRO A 6 1.34 -12.89 17.29
C PRO A 6 1.33 -11.52 17.96
N GLU A 7 1.30 -11.47 19.29
CA GLU A 7 1.50 -10.24 20.04
C GLU A 7 2.90 -9.70 19.73
N ASP A 8 3.02 -8.39 19.52
CA ASP A 8 4.26 -7.66 19.23
C ASP A 8 5.02 -8.08 17.94
N ALA A 9 4.32 -8.59 16.94
CA ALA A 9 4.94 -8.91 15.66
C ALA A 9 4.63 -7.86 14.59
N TYR A 10 5.67 -7.38 13.91
CA TYR A 10 5.50 -6.50 12.76
C TYR A 10 4.84 -7.24 11.61
N LEU A 11 3.88 -6.58 10.99
CA LEU A 11 3.11 -7.10 9.88
C LEU A 11 3.41 -6.34 8.60
N PHE A 12 3.91 -7.05 7.61
CA PHE A 12 4.06 -6.57 6.26
C PHE A 12 2.79 -6.86 5.46
N LEU A 13 2.18 -5.82 4.92
CA LEU A 13 0.94 -5.87 4.14
C LEU A 13 1.17 -5.37 2.72
N THR A 14 0.56 -6.06 1.76
CA THR A 14 0.50 -5.59 0.37
C THR A 14 -0.92 -5.73 -0.16
N TRP A 15 -1.43 -4.67 -0.79
CA TRP A 15 -2.70 -4.72 -1.51
C TRP A 15 -2.61 -3.91 -2.81
N ARG A 16 -3.42 -4.25 -3.77
CA ARG A 16 -3.30 -3.75 -5.14
C ARG A 16 -4.63 -3.28 -5.72
N LEU A 17 -4.55 -2.48 -6.78
CA LEU A 17 -5.72 -2.05 -7.53
C LEU A 17 -6.44 -3.24 -8.18
N TRP A 18 -7.75 -3.15 -8.26
CA TRP A 18 -8.58 -4.11 -9.01
C TRP A 18 -8.14 -4.16 -10.47
N GLY A 19 -7.90 -5.38 -10.98
CA GLY A 19 -7.48 -5.57 -12.35
C GLY A 19 -5.99 -5.27 -12.65
N SER A 20 -5.16 -4.98 -11.63
CA SER A 20 -3.72 -4.72 -11.81
C SER A 20 -2.89 -5.96 -12.20
N LEU A 21 -3.41 -7.16 -11.93
CA LEU A 21 -2.86 -8.42 -12.44
C LEU A 21 -3.95 -9.16 -13.20
N PRO A 22 -3.66 -9.83 -14.34
CA PRO A 22 -4.62 -10.70 -15.00
C PRO A 22 -4.96 -11.90 -14.11
N GLU A 23 -6.19 -12.39 -14.18
CA GLU A 23 -6.68 -13.56 -13.44
C GLU A 23 -5.82 -14.83 -13.64
N ARG A 24 -5.05 -14.90 -14.71
CA ARG A 24 -4.21 -16.04 -15.09
C ARG A 24 -2.72 -15.72 -15.06
N VAL A 25 -2.20 -15.01 -14.08
CA VAL A 25 -0.79 -15.18 -13.77
C VAL A 25 -0.68 -16.54 -13.08
N LYS A 26 -0.44 -17.60 -13.85
CA LYS A 26 0.11 -18.83 -13.31
C LYS A 26 1.46 -18.45 -12.71
N LEU A 27 1.46 -18.18 -11.42
CA LEU A 27 2.68 -18.04 -10.66
C LEU A 27 3.44 -19.34 -10.87
N VAL A 28 4.64 -19.25 -11.41
CA VAL A 28 5.56 -20.38 -11.48
C VAL A 28 5.62 -20.95 -10.07
N PRO A 29 5.50 -22.26 -9.86
CA PRO A 29 5.55 -22.86 -8.53
C PRO A 29 6.79 -22.37 -7.81
N GLN A 30 6.62 -21.54 -6.78
CA GLN A 30 7.71 -21.00 -5.99
C GLN A 30 7.95 -21.93 -4.82
N ARG A 31 9.22 -22.14 -4.45
CA ARG A 31 9.59 -23.07 -3.37
C ARG A 31 9.24 -22.53 -1.97
N THR A 32 9.06 -21.21 -1.84
CA THR A 32 8.71 -20.55 -0.58
C THR A 32 7.71 -19.42 -0.80
N GLU A 33 6.91 -19.09 0.21
CA GLU A 33 5.95 -17.97 0.19
C GLU A 33 6.64 -16.63 -0.13
N GLY A 34 7.82 -16.38 0.44
CA GLY A 34 8.59 -15.18 0.17
C GLY A 34 9.05 -15.05 -1.29
N GLN A 35 9.41 -16.17 -1.94
CA GLN A 35 9.77 -16.16 -3.36
C GLN A 35 8.55 -15.91 -4.24
N ALA A 36 7.39 -16.46 -3.89
CA ALA A 36 6.13 -16.22 -4.57
C ALA A 36 5.72 -14.74 -4.47
N PHE A 37 5.87 -14.14 -3.29
CA PHE A 37 5.62 -12.72 -3.07
C PHE A 37 6.50 -11.83 -3.94
N VAL A 38 7.84 -12.00 -3.90
CA VAL A 38 8.78 -11.20 -4.71
C VAL A 38 8.50 -11.35 -6.21
N ALA A 39 8.11 -12.54 -6.67
CA ALA A 39 7.75 -12.76 -8.07
C ALA A 39 6.45 -12.03 -8.45
N GLN A 40 5.45 -12.02 -7.57
CA GLN A 40 4.19 -11.30 -7.77
C GLN A 40 4.42 -9.78 -7.80
N ASP A 41 5.21 -9.28 -6.89
CA ASP A 41 5.53 -7.87 -6.77
C ASP A 41 6.29 -7.36 -8.00
N ARG A 42 7.33 -8.07 -8.43
CA ARG A 42 8.02 -7.79 -9.69
C ARG A 42 7.10 -7.85 -10.92
N ALA A 43 6.04 -8.66 -10.87
CA ALA A 43 5.04 -8.71 -11.92
C ALA A 43 4.13 -7.46 -11.89
N LEU A 44 3.85 -6.89 -10.73
CA LEU A 44 3.15 -5.61 -10.59
C LEU A 44 3.98 -4.44 -11.12
N ASP A 45 5.28 -4.40 -10.78
CA ASP A 45 6.20 -3.34 -11.20
C ASP A 45 6.44 -3.34 -12.73
N ARG A 46 6.58 -4.51 -13.33
CA ARG A 46 6.89 -4.66 -14.75
C ARG A 46 5.71 -4.44 -15.69
N ARG A 47 4.47 -4.37 -15.18
CA ARG A 47 3.29 -4.33 -16.04
C ARG A 47 2.81 -2.93 -16.32
N CYS A 48 2.86 -2.60 -17.63
CA CYS A 48 2.19 -1.45 -18.21
C CYS A 48 0.69 -1.71 -18.49
N SER A 49 0.15 -2.90 -18.17
CA SER A 49 -1.25 -3.26 -18.41
C SER A 49 -2.05 -3.31 -17.12
N GLY A 50 -3.20 -2.66 -17.10
CA GLY A 50 -4.06 -2.53 -15.93
C GLY A 50 -4.10 -1.09 -15.40
N PRO A 51 -4.92 -0.85 -14.38
CA PRO A 51 -5.06 0.48 -13.82
C PRO A 51 -3.79 0.93 -13.07
N LEU A 52 -3.38 2.17 -13.33
CA LEU A 52 -2.27 2.86 -12.66
C LEU A 52 -2.77 4.13 -11.96
N TRP A 53 -3.94 4.06 -11.33
CA TRP A 53 -4.60 5.25 -10.75
C TRP A 53 -3.78 5.91 -9.65
N LEU A 54 -2.98 5.12 -8.91
CA LEU A 54 -2.10 5.64 -7.85
C LEU A 54 -0.90 6.44 -8.42
N LYS A 55 -0.66 6.42 -9.73
CA LYS A 55 0.31 7.31 -10.39
C LYS A 55 -0.17 8.76 -10.42
N GLN A 56 -1.48 9.00 -10.28
CA GLN A 56 -2.02 10.36 -10.21
C GLN A 56 -1.75 10.95 -8.81
N PRO A 57 -1.06 12.12 -8.70
CA PRO A 57 -0.69 12.69 -7.40
C PRO A 57 -1.87 12.84 -6.44
N ARG A 58 -3.03 13.28 -6.94
CA ARG A 58 -4.26 13.46 -6.15
C ARG A 58 -4.81 12.15 -5.56
N ILE A 59 -4.53 11.01 -6.18
CA ILE A 59 -4.95 9.70 -5.67
C ILE A 59 -3.87 9.12 -4.74
N ALA A 60 -2.59 9.29 -5.09
CA ALA A 60 -1.48 8.85 -4.26
C ALA A 60 -1.47 9.57 -2.91
N VAL A 61 -1.66 10.89 -2.89
CA VAL A 61 -1.71 11.68 -1.64
C VAL A 61 -2.85 11.22 -0.73
N LEU A 62 -4.03 10.98 -1.31
CA LEU A 62 -5.20 10.50 -0.57
C LEU A 62 -4.91 9.17 0.15
N VAL A 63 -4.20 8.24 -0.51
CA VAL A 63 -3.82 6.96 0.09
C VAL A 63 -2.73 7.16 1.14
N ALA A 64 -1.73 7.98 0.86
CA ALA A 64 -0.66 8.31 1.78
C ALA A 64 -1.20 8.97 3.07
N GLU A 65 -2.09 9.96 2.95
CA GLU A 65 -2.74 10.61 4.08
C GLU A 65 -3.56 9.62 4.92
N ALA A 66 -4.30 8.71 4.28
CA ALA A 66 -5.05 7.68 5.00
C ALA A 66 -4.12 6.75 5.82
N ILE A 67 -2.92 6.44 5.31
CA ILE A 67 -1.91 5.69 6.06
C ILE A 67 -1.45 6.49 7.28
N GLN A 68 -1.17 7.78 7.16
CA GLN A 68 -0.78 8.63 8.31
C GLN A 68 -1.92 8.76 9.33
N ILE A 69 -3.14 9.03 8.89
CA ILE A 69 -4.34 9.11 9.75
C ILE A 69 -4.55 7.81 10.55
N GLY A 70 -4.26 6.66 9.94
CA GLY A 70 -4.34 5.36 10.60
C GLY A 70 -3.46 5.27 11.84
N GLN A 71 -2.26 5.85 11.81
CA GLN A 71 -1.36 5.96 12.97
C GLN A 71 -1.74 7.13 13.87
N GLU A 72 -1.78 8.35 13.34
CA GLU A 72 -1.79 9.59 14.13
C GLU A 72 -3.13 9.85 14.81
N GLU A 73 -4.24 9.62 14.09
CA GLU A 73 -5.57 9.95 14.59
C GLU A 73 -6.34 8.71 15.09
N ARG A 74 -6.18 7.57 14.38
CA ARG A 74 -6.93 6.35 14.69
C ARG A 74 -6.21 5.45 15.68
N ASN A 75 -4.90 5.59 15.83
CA ASN A 75 -4.06 4.73 16.66
C ASN A 75 -4.25 3.23 16.35
N PHE A 76 -4.41 2.91 15.07
CA PHE A 76 -4.65 1.54 14.61
C PHE A 76 -3.37 0.71 14.55
N TYR A 77 -2.21 1.36 14.46
CA TYR A 77 -0.89 0.74 14.37
C TYR A 77 0.23 1.73 14.69
N GLU A 78 1.43 1.21 14.90
CA GLU A 78 2.68 1.93 14.73
C GLU A 78 3.21 1.70 13.32
N LEU A 79 3.58 2.77 12.64
CA LEU A 79 3.99 2.75 11.24
C LEU A 79 5.51 2.74 11.15
N ASP A 80 6.08 1.72 10.52
CA ASP A 80 7.51 1.60 10.30
C ASP A 80 7.94 2.09 8.92
N ALA A 81 7.34 1.52 7.88
CA ALA A 81 7.65 1.87 6.50
C ALA A 81 6.41 1.69 5.61
N TRP A 82 6.35 2.46 4.53
CA TRP A 82 5.27 2.37 3.56
C TRP A 82 5.68 2.96 2.22
N VAL A 83 5.00 2.51 1.17
CA VAL A 83 5.10 3.10 -0.17
C VAL A 83 3.79 2.91 -0.95
N VAL A 84 3.36 3.96 -1.62
CA VAL A 84 2.26 3.92 -2.59
C VAL A 84 2.88 3.86 -3.99
N MET A 85 2.85 2.68 -4.59
CA MET A 85 3.30 2.42 -5.95
C MET A 85 2.17 2.72 -6.95
N PRO A 86 2.43 2.81 -8.27
CA PRO A 86 1.41 3.16 -9.27
C PRO A 86 0.14 2.31 -9.26
N ASN A 87 0.18 1.06 -8.79
CA ASN A 87 -0.91 0.09 -8.84
C ASN A 87 -1.07 -0.77 -7.57
N HIS A 88 -0.21 -0.60 -6.56
CA HIS A 88 -0.25 -1.32 -5.29
C HIS A 88 0.36 -0.49 -4.16
N VAL A 89 0.25 -0.99 -2.95
CA VAL A 89 0.76 -0.35 -1.73
C VAL A 89 1.46 -1.41 -0.87
N HIS A 90 2.59 -1.05 -0.30
CA HIS A 90 3.26 -1.80 0.77
C HIS A 90 3.20 -1.03 2.08
N LEU A 91 3.04 -1.75 3.17
CA LEU A 91 2.92 -1.19 4.51
C LEU A 91 3.58 -2.15 5.51
N LEU A 92 4.47 -1.64 6.36
CA LEU A 92 5.03 -2.35 7.51
C LEU A 92 4.58 -1.67 8.77
N ILE A 93 3.86 -2.39 9.62
CA ILE A 93 3.23 -1.86 10.83
C ILE A 93 3.36 -2.81 12.01
N LEU A 94 3.25 -2.27 13.22
CA LEU A 94 2.89 -3.02 14.42
C LEU A 94 1.39 -2.76 14.69
N PRO A 95 0.50 -3.72 14.39
CA PRO A 95 -0.94 -3.50 14.51
C PRO A 95 -1.40 -3.43 15.95
N LYS A 96 -2.26 -2.44 16.28
CA LYS A 96 -2.90 -2.26 17.59
C LYS A 96 -4.38 -2.68 17.58
N VAL A 97 -4.91 -2.96 16.40
CA VAL A 97 -6.29 -3.46 16.21
C VAL A 97 -6.26 -4.66 15.27
N PRO A 98 -7.32 -5.49 15.23
CA PRO A 98 -7.39 -6.62 14.32
C PRO A 98 -7.19 -6.20 12.86
N VAL A 99 -6.34 -6.91 12.12
CA VAL A 99 -5.99 -6.62 10.72
C VAL A 99 -7.22 -6.43 9.82
N PRO A 100 -8.30 -7.25 9.93
CA PRO A 100 -9.50 -7.03 9.14
C PRO A 100 -10.19 -5.68 9.39
N VAL A 101 -10.08 -5.12 10.59
CA VAL A 101 -10.65 -3.81 10.96
C VAL A 101 -9.88 -2.70 10.26
N LEU A 102 -8.56 -2.69 10.42
CA LEU A 102 -7.70 -1.68 9.78
C LEU A 102 -7.78 -1.75 8.24
N MET A 103 -7.73 -2.96 7.66
CA MET A 103 -7.78 -3.11 6.20
C MET A 103 -9.14 -2.71 5.61
N ARG A 104 -10.23 -3.02 6.29
CA ARG A 104 -11.58 -2.54 5.89
C ARG A 104 -11.64 -1.02 5.88
N TRP A 105 -11.08 -0.38 6.89
CA TRP A 105 -11.05 1.08 6.97
C TRP A 105 -10.14 1.67 5.89
N LEU A 106 -8.88 1.25 5.76
CA LEU A 106 -7.93 1.74 4.76
C LEU A 106 -8.48 1.58 3.34
N LYS A 107 -8.90 0.36 2.98
CA LYS A 107 -9.43 0.10 1.63
C LYS A 107 -10.76 0.82 1.39
N GLY A 108 -11.65 0.83 2.38
CA GLY A 108 -12.99 1.41 2.23
C GLY A 108 -12.97 2.92 2.09
N SER A 109 -12.22 3.64 2.95
CA SER A 109 -12.11 5.09 2.91
C SER A 109 -11.42 5.55 1.63
N THR A 110 -10.27 4.97 1.31
CA THR A 110 -9.50 5.35 0.11
C THR A 110 -10.22 5.00 -1.18
N ALA A 111 -10.89 3.84 -1.28
CA ALA A 111 -11.67 3.48 -2.46
C ALA A 111 -12.83 4.45 -2.71
N ARG A 112 -13.55 4.85 -1.65
CA ARG A 112 -14.68 5.79 -1.76
C ARG A 112 -14.20 7.13 -2.31
N SER A 113 -13.19 7.72 -1.70
CA SER A 113 -12.65 9.02 -2.07
C SER A 113 -11.98 8.99 -3.45
N ALA A 114 -11.19 7.95 -3.75
CA ALA A 114 -10.56 7.79 -5.06
C ALA A 114 -11.58 7.61 -6.18
N ASN A 115 -12.62 6.79 -5.98
CA ASN A 115 -13.67 6.59 -6.97
C ASN A 115 -14.48 7.87 -7.23
N LEU A 116 -14.69 8.71 -6.21
CA LEU A 116 -15.30 10.03 -6.39
C LEU A 116 -14.45 10.92 -7.30
N LEU A 117 -13.15 11.05 -7.01
CA LEU A 117 -12.20 11.82 -7.82
C LEU A 117 -12.06 11.30 -9.26
N LEU A 118 -12.14 9.99 -9.43
CA LEU A 118 -12.05 9.31 -10.73
C LEU A 118 -13.40 9.25 -11.47
N ARG A 119 -14.51 9.74 -10.87
CA ARG A 119 -15.87 9.64 -11.38
C ARG A 119 -16.30 8.18 -11.66
N ARG A 120 -15.95 7.29 -10.73
CA ARG A 120 -16.15 5.84 -10.82
C ARG A 120 -16.92 5.28 -9.61
N THR A 121 -17.79 6.07 -9.00
CA THR A 121 -18.59 5.66 -7.83
C THR A 121 -19.30 4.32 -8.09
N GLY A 122 -19.22 3.40 -7.13
CA GLY A 122 -19.80 2.06 -7.23
C GLY A 122 -18.93 1.03 -7.97
N GLN A 123 -17.78 1.43 -8.50
CA GLN A 123 -16.84 0.49 -9.14
C GLN A 123 -15.81 -0.07 -8.16
N PRO A 124 -15.30 -1.29 -8.37
CA PRO A 124 -14.18 -1.81 -7.60
C PRO A 124 -12.94 -0.92 -7.76
N PHE A 125 -12.28 -0.60 -6.65
CA PHE A 125 -11.02 0.15 -6.66
C PHE A 125 -9.84 -0.73 -6.23
N TRP A 126 -9.97 -1.42 -5.10
CA TRP A 126 -8.98 -2.37 -4.59
C TRP A 126 -9.38 -3.81 -4.91
N GLN A 127 -8.39 -4.66 -5.11
CA GLN A 127 -8.58 -6.11 -5.09
C GLN A 127 -9.00 -6.55 -3.69
N ASP A 128 -9.90 -7.53 -3.56
CA ASP A 128 -10.38 -8.00 -2.26
C ASP A 128 -9.26 -8.62 -1.43
N GLU A 129 -8.40 -9.40 -2.07
CA GLU A 129 -7.26 -10.05 -1.46
C GLU A 129 -6.16 -9.06 -1.09
N SER A 130 -5.49 -9.30 0.03
CA SER A 130 -4.23 -8.69 0.44
C SER A 130 -3.25 -9.79 0.81
N TYR A 131 -1.96 -9.52 0.61
CA TYR A 131 -0.90 -10.38 1.12
C TYR A 131 -0.47 -9.85 2.48
N ASP A 132 -0.26 -10.77 3.44
CA ASP A 132 0.23 -10.48 4.77
C ASP A 132 1.36 -11.43 5.16
N HIS A 133 2.40 -10.89 5.80
CA HIS A 133 3.55 -11.65 6.30
C HIS A 133 4.08 -11.02 7.59
N TYR A 134 4.27 -11.85 8.63
CA TYR A 134 4.81 -11.39 9.91
C TYR A 134 6.34 -11.41 9.90
N ALA A 135 6.95 -10.27 10.23
CA ALA A 135 8.37 -10.19 10.49
C ALA A 135 8.67 -10.65 11.94
N ARG A 136 9.36 -11.78 12.07
CA ARG A 136 9.60 -12.45 13.36
C ARG A 136 10.84 -11.96 14.09
N HIS A 137 11.75 -11.24 13.41
CA HIS A 137 13.03 -10.80 13.95
C HIS A 137 13.41 -9.42 13.40
N SER A 138 14.19 -8.65 14.16
CA SER A 138 14.66 -7.30 13.79
C SER A 138 15.35 -7.27 12.42
N ILE A 139 16.21 -8.25 12.13
CA ILE A 139 16.91 -8.33 10.83
C ILE A 139 15.92 -8.49 9.67
N GLN A 140 14.81 -9.22 9.87
CA GLN A 140 13.78 -9.37 8.85
C GLN A 140 12.99 -8.07 8.68
N ARG A 141 12.69 -7.38 9.76
CA ARG A 141 12.05 -6.06 9.77
C ARG A 141 12.88 -5.05 8.96
N ASP A 142 14.18 -4.92 9.24
CA ASP A 142 15.07 -3.98 8.56
C ASP A 142 15.17 -4.26 7.06
N ARG A 143 15.18 -5.53 6.67
CA ARG A 143 15.14 -5.94 5.25
C ARG A 143 13.83 -5.56 4.57
N ILE A 144 12.70 -5.66 5.27
CA ILE A 144 11.39 -5.26 4.74
C ILE A 144 11.32 -3.74 4.61
N ILE A 145 11.83 -2.97 5.57
CA ILE A 145 11.93 -1.51 5.48
C ILE A 145 12.70 -1.11 4.22
N ALA A 146 13.94 -1.62 4.09
CA ALA A 146 14.76 -1.34 2.91
C ALA A 146 14.08 -1.75 1.60
N TYR A 147 13.40 -2.90 1.58
CA TYR A 147 12.63 -3.36 0.42
C TYR A 147 11.49 -2.39 0.06
N ILE A 148 10.73 -1.91 1.04
CA ILE A 148 9.62 -0.96 0.83
C ILE A 148 10.14 0.36 0.28
N GLU A 149 11.19 0.89 0.88
CA GLU A 149 11.75 2.20 0.53
C GLU A 149 12.46 2.20 -0.83
N GLU A 150 13.17 1.12 -1.15
CA GLU A 150 13.85 0.94 -2.45
C GLU A 150 12.92 0.48 -3.59
N ASN A 151 11.66 0.18 -3.32
CA ASN A 151 10.72 -0.31 -4.32
C ASN A 151 10.57 0.64 -5.52
N PRO A 152 10.40 1.98 -5.35
CA PRO A 152 10.31 2.91 -6.47
C PRO A 152 11.59 3.00 -7.32
N VAL A 153 12.76 2.82 -6.70
CA VAL A 153 14.06 2.79 -7.40
C VAL A 153 14.17 1.49 -8.21
N SER A 154 13.83 0.36 -7.60
CA SER A 154 13.83 -0.96 -8.24
C SER A 154 12.87 -1.04 -9.43
N ALA A 155 11.75 -0.32 -9.37
CA ALA A 155 10.78 -0.17 -10.45
C ALA A 155 11.20 0.86 -11.52
N GLY A 156 12.33 1.57 -11.34
CA GLY A 156 12.82 2.58 -12.26
C GLY A 156 12.00 3.87 -12.31
N LEU A 157 11.22 4.15 -11.26
CA LEU A 157 10.37 5.35 -11.17
C LEU A 157 11.16 6.59 -10.73
N VAL A 158 12.16 6.41 -9.91
CA VAL A 158 13.07 7.46 -9.39
C VAL A 158 14.49 6.93 -9.30
N SER A 159 15.47 7.84 -9.14
CA SER A 159 16.89 7.49 -9.02
C SER A 159 17.37 7.25 -7.59
N SER A 160 16.57 7.65 -6.58
CA SER A 160 16.83 7.42 -5.15
C SER A 160 15.51 7.41 -4.38
N ALA A 161 15.45 6.69 -3.26
CA ALA A 161 14.24 6.45 -2.49
C ALA A 161 13.58 7.74 -1.96
N ASP A 162 14.39 8.71 -1.53
CA ASP A 162 13.96 10.03 -1.04
C ASP A 162 13.25 10.90 -2.08
N ARG A 163 13.41 10.57 -3.37
CA ARG A 163 12.73 11.26 -4.47
C ARG A 163 11.31 10.77 -4.76
N TRP A 164 10.88 9.69 -4.12
CA TRP A 164 9.51 9.19 -4.25
C TRP A 164 8.63 9.77 -3.14
N PRO A 165 7.80 10.79 -3.42
CA PRO A 165 7.09 11.53 -2.37
C PRO A 165 5.99 10.71 -1.67
N TRP A 166 5.63 9.55 -2.22
CA TRP A 166 4.58 8.67 -1.71
C TRP A 166 5.16 7.45 -0.99
N SER A 167 6.19 7.66 -0.16
CA SER A 167 6.86 6.62 0.64
C SER A 167 7.39 7.18 1.95
N SER A 168 7.66 6.33 2.94
CA SER A 168 8.32 6.72 4.20
C SER A 168 9.65 7.44 3.97
N ALA A 169 10.43 7.05 2.96
CA ALA A 169 11.71 7.67 2.63
C ALA A 169 11.57 9.09 2.04
N GLY A 170 10.52 9.35 1.24
CA GLY A 170 10.34 10.62 0.54
C GLY A 170 9.24 11.52 1.10
N TRP A 171 8.48 11.04 2.10
CA TRP A 171 7.39 11.78 2.72
C TRP A 171 7.93 12.94 3.55
N GLN A 172 7.95 14.12 2.98
CA GLN A 172 8.17 15.35 3.72
C GLN A 172 6.80 15.91 4.11
N ALA A 173 6.62 16.21 5.40
CA ALA A 173 5.35 16.63 5.98
C ALA A 173 4.51 17.47 5.04
N LYS A 174 3.43 16.89 4.55
CA LYS A 174 2.40 17.42 3.66
C LYS A 174 2.94 18.06 2.36
N PRO A 175 2.96 17.33 1.23
CA PRO A 175 3.11 17.97 -0.06
C PRO A 175 2.04 19.06 -0.18
N PRO A 176 2.33 20.19 -0.87
CA PRO A 176 1.35 21.26 -1.06
C PRO A 176 0.06 20.63 -1.60
N ALA A 177 -1.07 21.01 -0.99
CA ALA A 177 -2.38 20.53 -1.43
C ALA A 177 -2.50 20.76 -2.95
N PRO A 178 -2.93 19.76 -3.72
CA PRO A 178 -3.19 19.98 -5.13
C PRO A 178 -4.19 21.13 -5.26
N PRO A 179 -3.96 22.09 -6.18
CA PRO A 179 -4.90 23.15 -6.39
C PRO A 179 -6.28 22.55 -6.72
N ASP A 180 -7.32 23.07 -6.08
CA ASP A 180 -8.73 22.79 -6.30
C ASP A 180 -9.24 21.38 -5.90
N LEU A 181 -9.24 21.09 -4.60
CA LEU A 181 -10.20 20.12 -4.05
C LEU A 181 -11.44 20.88 -3.56
N PRO A 182 -12.65 20.59 -4.09
CA PRO A 182 -13.87 21.06 -3.47
C PRO A 182 -13.95 20.48 -2.05
N SER A 183 -14.19 21.36 -1.07
CA SER A 183 -14.40 20.98 0.33
C SER A 183 -15.42 19.87 0.42
N VAL A 184 -15.03 18.72 0.99
CA VAL A 184 -15.96 17.62 1.29
C VAL A 184 -16.87 18.10 2.42
N PRO A 185 -18.21 18.11 2.22
CA PRO A 185 -19.11 18.44 3.32
C PRO A 185 -18.96 17.41 4.43
N ASN A 186 -18.78 17.90 5.65
CA ASN A 186 -18.85 17.08 6.86
C ASN A 186 -20.22 16.40 6.93
N VAL A 187 -20.25 15.08 6.94
CA VAL A 187 -21.39 14.23 7.30
C VAL A 187 -20.94 13.24 8.34
#